data_8f0bb53294a2db6c51acde2d51588826
#
_entry.id   8f0bb53294a2db6c51acde2d51588826
#
_cell.length_a   1.000
_cell.length_b   1.000
_cell.length_c   1.000
_cell.angle_alpha   90.00
_cell.angle_beta   90.00
_cell.angle_gamma   90.00
#
_symmetry.space_group_name_H-M   'P 1'
#
loop_
_entity.id
_entity.type
_entity.pdbx_description
1 polymer ?
#
loop_
_entity_poly.entity_id
_entity_poly.type
_entity_poly.pdbx_seq_one_letter_code
_entity_poly.pdbx_strand_id
1 'polypeptide(L)'
;MSTQTEPKLVTQIDFARAGQITPQMKEVAEREHRDPEYIRERVADGRIAIPANIVHIKKGMRAFGVGEGLSTKVNVNLGISGDKADAAEEWKKVKIAEDYGSDAIMDLSNSGKTRQFRQQLIDETPLMVGTVPMYDAIGYMEKPLVKLTKDDLFEVVRAHAEDGVDFMTIHCGINKSVTKTFKETGRLMNIVSRGGSLLFGWMEVTGNENPFYEYFDELLKICHEYDVTISLGDSCRPGCLYDSNDATETAEMIELGKLCKRAWAVGVQVMVEGPGHMALDEIAANMKLQKRLCHNAPFYVLGPLVTDIGVGYDHITAAIGGAISASSGADFLCYVTPAEHLCLPNAQDVLDGLMATKIAAHAADIAKKVPHARDMDDKMGQARRKLDWDAMWKCALDPVTGKKRYEESPAATEGTCTMCGKMCAVRTVNKVFEGTTIDLGMED
;
A
#
# COMPACT_ATOMS: atom_id res chain seq x y z
N MET A 1 7.62 -2.47 49.98
CA MET A 1 8.08 -3.00 48.67
C MET A 1 6.91 -2.84 47.72
N SER A 2 6.94 -1.83 46.88
CA SER A 2 5.93 -1.67 45.84
C SER A 2 6.20 -2.73 44.75
N THR A 3 5.30 -3.68 44.61
CA THR A 3 5.25 -4.55 43.47
C THR A 3 5.02 -3.69 42.25
N GLN A 4 6.11 -3.27 41.55
CA GLN A 4 5.98 -2.77 40.19
C GLN A 4 5.46 -3.96 39.38
N THR A 5 4.18 -3.94 39.04
CA THR A 5 3.64 -4.81 38.01
C THR A 5 4.43 -4.52 36.73
N GLU A 6 5.10 -5.55 36.20
CA GLU A 6 5.76 -5.44 34.89
C GLU A 6 4.74 -4.87 33.88
N PRO A 7 5.11 -3.92 33.03
CA PRO A 7 4.21 -3.37 32.04
C PRO A 7 3.70 -4.50 31.14
N LYS A 8 2.40 -4.59 30.97
CA LYS A 8 1.76 -5.58 30.09
C LYS A 8 2.18 -5.29 28.65
N LEU A 9 2.93 -6.19 28.03
CA LEU A 9 3.28 -6.11 26.61
C LEU A 9 2.03 -6.36 25.77
N VAL A 10 1.75 -5.49 24.83
CA VAL A 10 0.57 -5.56 23.95
C VAL A 10 0.96 -5.52 22.48
N THR A 11 1.80 -4.57 22.09
CA THR A 11 2.11 -4.30 20.68
C THR A 11 3.38 -5.00 20.22
N GLN A 12 3.54 -5.14 18.90
CA GLN A 12 4.77 -5.68 18.32
C GLN A 12 6.02 -4.89 18.80
N ILE A 13 5.92 -3.56 18.93
CA ILE A 13 7.02 -2.73 19.46
C ILE A 13 7.32 -3.08 20.93
N ASP A 14 6.29 -3.29 21.76
CA ASP A 14 6.49 -3.64 23.16
C ASP A 14 7.28 -4.95 23.30
N PHE A 15 6.83 -6.00 22.57
CA PHE A 15 7.53 -7.29 22.55
C PHE A 15 8.95 -7.16 22.00
N ALA A 16 9.11 -6.43 20.89
CA ALA A 16 10.43 -6.24 20.27
C ALA A 16 11.43 -5.56 21.22
N ARG A 17 11.00 -4.51 21.93
CA ARG A 17 11.81 -3.78 22.91
C ARG A 17 12.13 -4.59 24.17
N ALA A 18 11.21 -5.49 24.53
CA ALA A 18 11.46 -6.47 25.59
C ALA A 18 12.39 -7.63 25.17
N GLY A 19 12.93 -7.60 23.94
CA GLY A 19 13.78 -8.65 23.39
C GLY A 19 13.03 -9.93 22.99
N GLN A 20 11.71 -9.85 22.84
CA GLN A 20 10.87 -10.99 22.51
C GLN A 20 10.50 -10.99 21.01
N ILE A 21 10.68 -12.13 20.36
CA ILE A 21 10.28 -12.36 18.98
C ILE A 21 8.89 -12.98 18.97
N THR A 22 7.90 -12.25 18.44
CA THR A 22 6.52 -12.71 18.35
C THR A 22 6.34 -13.74 17.23
N PRO A 23 5.21 -14.51 17.23
CA PRO A 23 4.86 -15.35 16.08
C PRO A 23 4.79 -14.56 14.77
N GLN A 24 4.27 -13.33 14.80
CA GLN A 24 4.16 -12.45 13.63
C GLN A 24 5.54 -12.04 13.09
N MET A 25 6.49 -11.71 13.96
CA MET A 25 7.88 -11.41 13.56
C MET A 25 8.55 -12.63 12.90
N LYS A 26 8.29 -13.85 13.40
CA LYS A 26 8.81 -15.09 12.80
C LYS A 26 8.21 -15.34 11.42
N GLU A 27 6.90 -15.17 11.28
CA GLU A 27 6.22 -15.33 10.01
C GLU A 27 6.73 -14.33 8.95
N VAL A 28 6.90 -13.06 9.34
CA VAL A 28 7.51 -12.04 8.47
C VAL A 28 8.94 -12.43 8.10
N ALA A 29 9.74 -12.88 9.06
CA ALA A 29 11.13 -13.29 8.80
C ALA A 29 11.22 -14.44 7.80
N GLU A 30 10.38 -15.45 7.94
CA GLU A 30 10.29 -16.59 7.01
C GLU A 30 9.90 -16.13 5.60
N ARG A 31 8.85 -15.32 5.48
CA ARG A 31 8.35 -14.79 4.20
C ARG A 31 9.38 -13.92 3.48
N GLU A 32 10.11 -13.12 4.22
CA GLU A 32 11.08 -12.15 3.70
C GLU A 32 12.52 -12.71 3.62
N HIS A 33 12.71 -13.99 3.95
CA HIS A 33 14.03 -14.64 3.99
C HIS A 33 15.03 -13.85 4.83
N ARG A 34 14.61 -13.40 6.02
CA ARG A 34 15.40 -12.63 6.98
C ARG A 34 15.54 -13.39 8.30
N ASP A 35 16.56 -13.00 9.07
CA ASP A 35 16.70 -13.46 10.45
C ASP A 35 15.56 -12.86 11.31
N PRO A 36 14.87 -13.64 12.16
CA PRO A 36 13.87 -13.12 13.08
C PRO A 36 14.37 -12.01 13.99
N GLU A 37 15.65 -12.03 14.37
CA GLU A 37 16.27 -10.97 15.17
C GLU A 37 16.43 -9.68 14.37
N TYR A 38 16.73 -9.78 13.06
CA TYR A 38 16.72 -8.63 12.15
C TYR A 38 15.37 -7.92 12.16
N ILE A 39 14.27 -8.70 12.11
CA ILE A 39 12.91 -8.15 12.15
C ILE A 39 12.65 -7.49 13.51
N ARG A 40 12.94 -8.20 14.61
CA ARG A 40 12.74 -7.69 15.97
C ARG A 40 13.43 -6.35 16.20
N GLU A 41 14.71 -6.24 15.84
CA GLU A 41 15.48 -5.00 16.03
C GLU A 41 14.85 -3.82 15.29
N ARG A 42 14.40 -4.04 14.05
CA ARG A 42 13.80 -2.96 13.24
C ARG A 42 12.39 -2.60 13.64
N VAL A 43 11.64 -3.55 14.17
CA VAL A 43 10.34 -3.27 14.82
C VAL A 43 10.56 -2.45 16.09
N ALA A 44 11.54 -2.81 16.92
CA ALA A 44 11.89 -2.05 18.14
C ALA A 44 12.26 -0.59 17.85
N ASP A 45 12.94 -0.36 16.73
CA ASP A 45 13.37 0.95 16.24
C ASP A 45 12.30 1.70 15.45
N GLY A 46 11.16 1.06 15.12
CA GLY A 46 10.08 1.63 14.31
C GLY A 46 10.39 1.70 12.81
N ARG A 47 11.41 1.00 12.31
CA ARG A 47 11.80 0.94 10.89
C ARG A 47 11.09 -0.16 10.10
N ILE A 48 10.46 -1.09 10.80
CA ILE A 48 9.51 -2.07 10.26
C ILE A 48 8.24 -1.96 11.10
N ALA A 49 7.09 -1.92 10.45
CA ALA A 49 5.79 -2.12 11.04
C ALA A 49 5.22 -3.49 10.62
N ILE A 50 4.56 -4.15 11.54
CA ILE A 50 3.78 -5.37 11.30
C ILE A 50 2.34 -5.06 11.69
N PRO A 51 1.53 -4.52 10.77
CA PRO A 51 0.12 -4.24 11.04
C PRO A 51 -0.63 -5.55 11.31
N ALA A 52 -0.99 -5.76 12.56
CA ALA A 52 -1.55 -7.03 13.00
C ALA A 52 -2.39 -6.83 14.27
N ASN A 53 -3.63 -6.41 14.10
CA ASN A 53 -4.57 -6.20 15.21
C ASN A 53 -4.79 -7.50 15.99
N ILE A 54 -4.76 -7.42 17.32
CA ILE A 54 -4.92 -8.57 18.22
C ILE A 54 -6.24 -9.34 18.02
N VAL A 55 -7.25 -8.70 17.42
CA VAL A 55 -8.54 -9.33 17.06
C VAL A 55 -8.40 -10.10 15.76
N HIS A 56 -7.82 -9.51 14.72
CA HIS A 56 -7.67 -10.11 13.40
C HIS A 56 -6.68 -11.29 13.41
N ILE A 57 -5.60 -11.20 14.20
CA ILE A 57 -4.67 -12.33 14.42
C ILE A 57 -5.44 -13.60 14.84
N LYS A 58 -6.43 -13.46 15.73
CA LYS A 58 -7.23 -14.61 16.23
C LYS A 58 -8.15 -15.21 15.17
N LYS A 59 -8.39 -14.47 14.07
CA LYS A 59 -9.23 -14.90 12.94
C LYS A 59 -8.41 -15.50 11.79
N GLY A 60 -7.09 -15.56 11.94
CA GLY A 60 -6.21 -16.27 11.00
C GLY A 60 -5.57 -15.37 9.94
N MET A 61 -5.44 -14.05 10.21
CA MET A 61 -4.67 -13.18 9.32
C MET A 61 -3.22 -13.67 9.18
N ARG A 62 -2.63 -13.42 8.05
CA ARG A 62 -1.20 -13.63 7.79
C ARG A 62 -0.42 -12.36 8.10
N ALA A 63 0.71 -12.50 8.79
CA ALA A 63 1.54 -11.36 9.11
C ALA A 63 2.37 -10.89 7.90
N PHE A 64 2.35 -9.59 7.66
CA PHE A 64 3.17 -8.91 6.66
C PHE A 64 3.98 -7.81 7.35
N GLY A 65 5.25 -7.69 6.97
CA GLY A 65 6.10 -6.60 7.44
C GLY A 65 6.21 -5.52 6.37
N VAL A 66 6.14 -4.26 6.76
CA VAL A 66 6.33 -3.10 5.90
C VAL A 66 7.54 -2.32 6.40
N GLY A 67 8.56 -2.11 5.58
CA GLY A 67 9.71 -1.29 5.98
C GLY A 67 11.06 -1.78 5.51
N GLU A 68 12.09 -1.33 6.22
CA GLU A 68 13.50 -1.44 5.85
C GLU A 68 13.95 -2.87 5.55
N GLY A 69 14.46 -3.07 4.35
CA GLY A 69 15.07 -4.33 3.91
C GLY A 69 14.10 -5.44 3.55
N LEU A 70 12.80 -5.16 3.54
CA LEU A 70 11.76 -6.08 3.12
C LEU A 70 11.34 -5.86 1.66
N SER A 71 10.59 -6.81 1.12
CA SER A 71 9.93 -6.65 -0.17
C SER A 71 8.92 -5.51 -0.13
N THR A 72 8.72 -4.84 -1.27
CA THR A 72 7.72 -3.78 -1.40
C THR A 72 6.31 -4.36 -1.35
N LYS A 73 5.49 -3.90 -0.43
CA LYS A 73 4.11 -4.35 -0.28
C LYS A 73 3.18 -3.60 -1.23
N VAL A 74 2.06 -4.23 -1.55
CA VAL A 74 1.02 -3.68 -2.43
C VAL A 74 -0.33 -3.70 -1.72
N ASN A 75 -1.03 -2.57 -1.74
CA ASN A 75 -2.38 -2.40 -1.21
C ASN A 75 -3.41 -2.21 -2.33
N VAL A 76 -4.56 -2.85 -2.18
CA VAL A 76 -5.76 -2.66 -3.01
C VAL A 76 -6.79 -1.86 -2.24
N ASN A 77 -7.30 -0.78 -2.83
CA ASN A 77 -8.42 0.00 -2.31
C ASN A 77 -9.73 -0.53 -2.87
N LEU A 78 -10.72 -0.67 -2.03
CA LEU A 78 -12.09 -1.00 -2.38
C LEU A 78 -13.05 -0.34 -1.38
N GLY A 79 -14.35 -0.52 -1.55
CA GLY A 79 -15.30 -0.03 -0.56
C GLY A 79 -16.62 0.42 -1.18
N ILE A 80 -17.67 0.38 -0.36
CA ILE A 80 -19.03 0.73 -0.71
C ILE A 80 -19.16 2.26 -0.75
N SER A 81 -19.59 2.78 -1.90
CA SER A 81 -19.88 4.21 -2.11
C SER A 81 -21.37 4.50 -2.06
N GLY A 82 -21.76 5.69 -1.60
CA GLY A 82 -23.16 6.13 -1.56
C GLY A 82 -23.85 6.14 -2.92
N ASP A 83 -23.10 6.38 -4.00
CA ASP A 83 -23.62 6.41 -5.36
C ASP A 83 -23.73 5.01 -5.99
N LYS A 84 -23.02 4.02 -5.46
CA LYS A 84 -22.97 2.64 -5.97
C LYS A 84 -22.73 1.66 -4.81
N ALA A 85 -23.82 1.28 -4.16
CA ALA A 85 -23.81 0.34 -3.04
C ALA A 85 -23.98 -1.11 -3.54
N ASP A 86 -22.93 -1.72 -4.07
CA ASP A 86 -22.91 -3.12 -4.54
C ASP A 86 -21.86 -3.94 -3.78
N ALA A 87 -22.25 -4.50 -2.66
CA ALA A 87 -21.38 -5.35 -1.86
C ALA A 87 -20.90 -6.59 -2.63
N ALA A 88 -21.68 -7.14 -3.54
CA ALA A 88 -21.30 -8.33 -4.31
C ALA A 88 -20.17 -8.00 -5.30
N GLU A 89 -20.17 -6.81 -5.88
CA GLU A 89 -19.05 -6.35 -6.71
C GLU A 89 -17.79 -6.10 -5.87
N GLU A 90 -17.93 -5.53 -4.68
CA GLU A 90 -16.78 -5.34 -3.77
C GLU A 90 -16.16 -6.68 -3.35
N TRP A 91 -16.96 -7.72 -3.12
CA TRP A 91 -16.44 -9.06 -2.83
C TRP A 91 -15.66 -9.70 -4.00
N LYS A 92 -16.02 -9.42 -5.25
CA LYS A 92 -15.21 -9.85 -6.40
C LYS A 92 -13.83 -9.17 -6.38
N LYS A 93 -13.76 -7.90 -5.97
CA LYS A 93 -12.50 -7.17 -5.85
C LYS A 93 -11.64 -7.74 -4.72
N VAL A 94 -12.24 -8.09 -3.57
CA VAL A 94 -11.55 -8.81 -2.47
C VAL A 94 -10.94 -10.10 -3.01
N LYS A 95 -11.72 -10.90 -3.73
CA LYS A 95 -11.25 -12.15 -4.30
C LYS A 95 -10.08 -11.97 -5.28
N ILE A 96 -10.11 -10.95 -6.12
CA ILE A 96 -8.99 -10.59 -6.99
C ILE A 96 -7.75 -10.21 -6.17
N ALA A 97 -7.91 -9.39 -5.13
CA ALA A 97 -6.78 -9.01 -4.27
C ALA A 97 -6.12 -10.24 -3.63
N GLU A 98 -6.90 -11.22 -3.18
CA GLU A 98 -6.41 -12.47 -2.60
C GLU A 98 -5.75 -13.39 -3.65
N ASP A 99 -6.45 -13.68 -4.75
CA ASP A 99 -6.01 -14.64 -5.77
C ASP A 99 -4.75 -14.17 -6.50
N TYR A 100 -4.60 -12.86 -6.70
CA TYR A 100 -3.45 -12.27 -7.36
C TYR A 100 -2.40 -11.72 -6.39
N GLY A 101 -2.56 -11.98 -5.08
CA GLY A 101 -1.55 -11.78 -4.06
C GLY A 101 -1.25 -10.33 -3.77
N SER A 102 -2.26 -9.55 -3.42
CA SER A 102 -2.09 -8.30 -2.66
C SER A 102 -1.60 -8.62 -1.24
N ASP A 103 -0.94 -7.66 -0.60
CA ASP A 103 -0.52 -7.79 0.81
C ASP A 103 -1.56 -7.18 1.76
N ALA A 104 -2.32 -6.22 1.27
CA ALA A 104 -3.33 -5.50 2.04
C ALA A 104 -4.56 -5.14 1.22
N ILE A 105 -5.65 -4.92 1.93
CA ILE A 105 -6.89 -4.34 1.41
C ILE A 105 -7.24 -3.14 2.29
N MET A 106 -7.50 -1.98 1.68
CA MET A 106 -8.12 -0.86 2.40
C MET A 106 -9.60 -0.76 2.05
N ASP A 107 -10.43 -0.87 3.09
CA ASP A 107 -11.85 -0.57 3.02
C ASP A 107 -12.08 0.95 3.15
N LEU A 108 -12.40 1.58 2.02
CA LEU A 108 -12.69 3.00 1.91
C LEU A 108 -14.20 3.29 1.90
N SER A 109 -15.01 2.38 2.39
CA SER A 109 -16.47 2.52 2.50
C SER A 109 -16.84 3.80 3.24
N ASN A 110 -17.81 4.53 2.71
CA ASN A 110 -18.24 5.84 3.22
C ASN A 110 -19.76 5.97 3.34
N SER A 111 -20.51 4.92 3.07
CA SER A 111 -21.97 4.94 3.06
C SER A 111 -22.57 3.56 3.31
N GLY A 112 -23.77 3.54 3.84
CA GLY A 112 -24.52 2.33 4.09
C GLY A 112 -24.04 1.56 5.33
N LYS A 113 -24.01 0.23 5.23
CA LYS A 113 -23.63 -0.67 6.32
C LYS A 113 -22.12 -0.94 6.35
N THR A 114 -21.32 0.13 6.44
CA THR A 114 -19.85 0.07 6.42
C THR A 114 -19.30 -0.89 7.46
N ARG A 115 -19.76 -0.81 8.70
CA ARG A 115 -19.31 -1.69 9.78
C ARG A 115 -19.56 -3.18 9.49
N GLN A 116 -20.72 -3.53 8.90
CA GLN A 116 -21.01 -4.92 8.56
C GLN A 116 -20.05 -5.44 7.49
N PHE A 117 -19.76 -4.66 6.46
CA PHE A 117 -18.82 -5.02 5.40
C PHE A 117 -17.40 -5.17 5.99
N ARG A 118 -16.95 -4.22 6.80
CA ARG A 118 -15.65 -4.24 7.47
C ARG A 118 -15.47 -5.48 8.36
N GLN A 119 -16.47 -5.79 9.20
CA GLN A 119 -16.43 -6.97 10.07
C GLN A 119 -16.35 -8.26 9.26
N GLN A 120 -17.13 -8.38 8.20
CA GLN A 120 -17.08 -9.54 7.31
C GLN A 120 -15.72 -9.63 6.59
N LEU A 121 -15.16 -8.50 6.14
CA LEU A 121 -13.82 -8.47 5.54
C LEU A 121 -12.76 -8.99 6.52
N ILE A 122 -12.78 -8.52 7.77
CA ILE A 122 -11.87 -8.98 8.83
C ILE A 122 -12.07 -10.47 9.17
N ASP A 123 -13.30 -10.99 9.05
CA ASP A 123 -13.59 -12.40 9.33
C ASP A 123 -13.11 -13.34 8.21
N GLU A 124 -13.08 -12.88 6.98
CA GLU A 124 -12.89 -13.74 5.81
C GLU A 124 -11.51 -13.59 5.14
N THR A 125 -10.89 -12.40 5.17
CA THR A 125 -9.59 -12.21 4.49
C THR A 125 -8.40 -12.50 5.39
N PRO A 126 -7.35 -13.18 4.87
CA PRO A 126 -6.10 -13.33 5.60
C PRO A 126 -5.12 -12.15 5.36
N LEU A 127 -5.48 -11.14 4.58
CA LEU A 127 -4.64 -9.99 4.25
C LEU A 127 -4.70 -8.92 5.34
N MET A 128 -3.72 -8.01 5.37
CA MET A 128 -3.82 -6.82 6.22
C MET A 128 -5.03 -5.99 5.81
N VAL A 129 -5.84 -5.55 6.77
CA VAL A 129 -6.99 -4.69 6.51
C VAL A 129 -6.74 -3.29 7.04
N GLY A 130 -6.81 -2.31 6.13
CA GLY A 130 -6.72 -0.89 6.44
C GLY A 130 -8.05 -0.17 6.29
N THR A 131 -8.22 0.95 6.99
CA THR A 131 -9.39 1.83 6.86
C THR A 131 -9.02 3.29 7.03
N VAL A 132 -9.97 4.17 6.69
CA VAL A 132 -9.89 5.62 6.94
C VAL A 132 -11.09 6.02 7.82
N PRO A 133 -10.98 6.03 9.16
CA PRO A 133 -12.10 6.30 10.05
C PRO A 133 -12.83 7.61 9.75
N MET A 134 -12.12 8.63 9.26
CA MET A 134 -12.72 9.90 8.87
C MET A 134 -13.76 9.78 7.74
N TYR A 135 -13.64 8.77 6.86
CA TYR A 135 -14.62 8.55 5.78
C TYR A 135 -15.94 7.97 6.32
N ASP A 136 -15.84 7.15 7.35
CA ASP A 136 -16.98 6.52 8.00
C ASP A 136 -17.68 7.45 9.01
N ALA A 137 -16.95 8.41 9.58
CA ALA A 137 -17.41 9.20 10.72
C ALA A 137 -18.77 9.90 10.49
N ILE A 138 -19.00 10.46 9.30
CA ILE A 138 -20.25 11.17 8.99
C ILE A 138 -21.43 10.20 8.96
N GLY A 139 -21.26 9.06 8.28
CA GLY A 139 -22.29 8.03 8.16
C GLY A 139 -22.52 7.28 9.46
N TYR A 140 -21.45 6.92 10.17
CA TYR A 140 -21.51 6.19 11.43
C TYR A 140 -22.18 6.99 12.55
N MET A 141 -21.85 8.28 12.66
CA MET A 141 -22.41 9.15 13.70
C MET A 141 -23.74 9.80 13.29
N GLU A 142 -24.18 9.65 12.04
CA GLU A 142 -25.39 10.26 11.48
C GLU A 142 -25.45 11.80 11.75
N LYS A 143 -24.28 12.47 11.75
CA LYS A 143 -24.12 13.89 12.02
C LYS A 143 -23.45 14.61 10.86
N PRO A 144 -23.84 15.86 10.57
CA PRO A 144 -23.08 16.71 9.64
C PRO A 144 -21.63 16.88 10.14
N LEU A 145 -20.67 16.90 9.22
CA LEU A 145 -19.24 17.03 9.51
C LEU A 145 -18.94 18.12 10.56
N VAL A 146 -19.49 19.31 10.37
CA VAL A 146 -19.25 20.48 11.25
C VAL A 146 -19.81 20.35 12.66
N LYS A 147 -20.62 19.33 12.92
CA LYS A 147 -21.18 19.02 14.24
C LYS A 147 -20.49 17.82 14.90
N LEU A 148 -19.57 17.17 14.21
CA LEU A 148 -18.76 16.12 14.82
C LEU A 148 -17.85 16.72 15.89
N THR A 149 -17.86 16.09 17.04
CA THR A 149 -16.96 16.44 18.16
C THR A 149 -15.71 15.56 18.12
N LYS A 150 -14.71 15.91 18.92
CA LYS A 150 -13.55 15.05 19.16
C LYS A 150 -14.00 13.64 19.60
N ASP A 151 -14.93 13.55 20.53
CA ASP A 151 -15.38 12.28 21.08
C ASP A 151 -16.08 11.41 20.03
N ASP A 152 -16.88 12.01 19.14
CA ASP A 152 -17.49 11.30 18.01
C ASP A 152 -16.42 10.69 17.09
N LEU A 153 -15.38 11.44 16.74
CA LEU A 153 -14.29 10.98 15.89
C LEU A 153 -13.48 9.84 16.53
N PHE A 154 -13.22 9.93 17.83
CA PHE A 154 -12.49 8.92 18.59
C PHE A 154 -13.32 7.65 18.82
N GLU A 155 -14.64 7.78 18.95
CA GLU A 155 -15.56 6.63 18.99
C GLU A 155 -15.48 5.82 17.70
N VAL A 156 -15.46 6.47 16.54
CA VAL A 156 -15.30 5.78 15.25
C VAL A 156 -13.95 5.08 15.16
N VAL A 157 -12.85 5.72 15.57
CA VAL A 157 -11.53 5.08 15.61
C VAL A 157 -11.55 3.84 16.50
N ARG A 158 -12.14 3.94 17.69
CA ARG A 158 -12.27 2.81 18.61
C ARG A 158 -13.10 1.69 18.00
N ALA A 159 -14.21 1.98 17.36
CA ALA A 159 -15.06 0.98 16.70
C ALA A 159 -14.28 0.21 15.61
N HIS A 160 -13.44 0.89 14.82
CA HIS A 160 -12.58 0.24 13.82
C HIS A 160 -11.52 -0.66 14.48
N ALA A 161 -10.91 -0.19 15.57
CA ALA A 161 -9.93 -0.98 16.32
C ALA A 161 -10.55 -2.25 16.92
N GLU A 162 -11.73 -2.14 17.52
CA GLU A 162 -12.49 -3.25 18.10
C GLU A 162 -12.95 -4.27 17.05
N ASP A 163 -13.30 -3.82 15.85
CA ASP A 163 -13.68 -4.69 14.75
C ASP A 163 -12.49 -5.51 14.23
N GLY A 164 -11.24 -5.07 14.47
CA GLY A 164 -10.02 -5.81 14.12
C GLY A 164 -9.20 -5.20 12.99
N VAL A 165 -9.40 -3.93 12.64
CA VAL A 165 -8.62 -3.24 11.60
C VAL A 165 -7.14 -3.20 11.99
N ASP A 166 -6.25 -3.59 11.08
CA ASP A 166 -4.80 -3.73 11.32
C ASP A 166 -4.06 -2.40 11.25
N PHE A 167 -4.47 -1.53 10.32
CA PHE A 167 -3.93 -0.18 10.23
C PHE A 167 -5.00 0.84 9.84
N MET A 168 -4.84 2.05 10.31
CA MET A 168 -5.78 3.14 10.04
C MET A 168 -5.06 4.35 9.49
N THR A 169 -5.51 4.85 8.34
CA THR A 169 -5.09 6.15 7.85
C THR A 169 -5.76 7.25 8.63
N ILE A 170 -4.96 7.99 9.39
CA ILE A 170 -5.43 9.11 10.21
C ILE A 170 -4.59 10.35 9.88
N HIS A 171 -5.26 11.38 9.41
CA HIS A 171 -4.63 12.62 8.94
C HIS A 171 -4.27 13.54 10.13
N CYS A 172 -3.25 13.12 10.89
CA CYS A 172 -2.79 13.84 12.08
C CYS A 172 -1.86 15.01 11.75
N GLY A 173 -1.23 15.03 10.56
CA GLY A 173 -0.20 16.02 10.19
C GLY A 173 -0.76 17.40 9.90
N ILE A 174 -1.98 17.48 9.35
CA ILE A 174 -2.63 18.76 9.08
C ILE A 174 -3.06 19.45 10.36
N ASN A 175 -2.40 20.56 10.69
CA ASN A 175 -2.68 21.39 11.86
C ASN A 175 -2.75 22.87 11.44
N LYS A 176 -3.06 23.77 12.36
CA LYS A 176 -3.16 25.21 12.08
C LYS A 176 -1.90 25.81 11.46
N SER A 177 -0.71 25.30 11.80
CA SER A 177 0.54 25.76 11.21
C SER A 177 0.66 25.32 9.75
N VAL A 178 0.34 24.07 9.45
CA VAL A 178 0.34 23.51 8.08
C VAL A 178 -0.73 24.21 7.23
N THR A 179 -1.94 24.41 7.76
CA THR A 179 -3.01 25.12 7.02
C THR A 179 -2.67 26.58 6.74
N LYS A 180 -1.91 27.24 7.62
CA LYS A 180 -1.37 28.57 7.33
C LYS A 180 -0.42 28.53 6.14
N THR A 181 0.56 27.63 6.15
CA THR A 181 1.49 27.44 5.03
C THR A 181 0.74 27.13 3.73
N PHE A 182 -0.26 26.25 3.77
CA PHE A 182 -1.12 25.93 2.63
C PHE A 182 -1.78 27.17 2.01
N LYS A 183 -2.36 28.04 2.83
CA LYS A 183 -2.99 29.29 2.37
C LYS A 183 -2.00 30.27 1.72
N GLU A 184 -0.74 30.23 2.13
CA GLU A 184 0.33 31.08 1.62
C GLU A 184 1.00 30.50 0.35
N THR A 185 0.96 29.19 0.16
CA THR A 185 1.66 28.49 -0.95
C THR A 185 0.96 28.71 -2.31
N GLY A 186 -0.36 28.77 -2.34
CA GLY A 186 -1.12 29.01 -3.58
C GLY A 186 -1.12 27.83 -4.53
N ARG A 187 -1.49 26.64 -4.06
CA ARG A 187 -1.56 25.40 -4.86
C ARG A 187 -2.56 25.48 -6.00
N LEU A 188 -2.27 24.77 -7.09
CA LEU A 188 -3.17 24.63 -8.23
C LEU A 188 -4.37 23.74 -7.92
N MET A 189 -4.14 22.56 -7.29
CA MET A 189 -5.19 21.57 -6.98
C MET A 189 -5.68 21.62 -5.52
N ASN A 190 -5.15 22.54 -4.70
CA ASN A 190 -5.49 22.63 -3.28
C ASN A 190 -5.18 21.34 -2.50
N ILE A 191 -6.14 20.89 -1.65
CA ILE A 191 -6.04 19.65 -0.85
C ILE A 191 -6.90 18.58 -1.53
N VAL A 192 -6.29 17.56 -2.11
CA VAL A 192 -6.96 16.48 -2.84
C VAL A 192 -7.21 15.23 -1.99
N SER A 193 -6.52 15.10 -0.85
CA SER A 193 -6.81 14.03 0.10
C SER A 193 -8.23 14.21 0.66
N ARG A 194 -9.09 13.21 0.52
CA ARG A 194 -10.48 13.27 1.03
C ARG A 194 -10.47 13.48 2.56
N GLY A 195 -9.69 12.71 3.32
CA GLY A 195 -9.61 12.87 4.77
C GLY A 195 -9.00 14.20 5.18
N GLY A 196 -7.94 14.63 4.49
CA GLY A 196 -7.30 15.93 4.70
C GLY A 196 -8.25 17.09 4.43
N SER A 197 -9.00 17.06 3.33
CA SER A 197 -9.95 18.11 2.98
C SER A 197 -11.14 18.19 3.94
N LEU A 198 -11.63 17.07 4.43
CA LEU A 198 -12.70 17.03 5.44
C LEU A 198 -12.22 17.65 6.76
N LEU A 199 -11.02 17.31 7.22
CA LEU A 199 -10.44 17.89 8.43
C LEU A 199 -10.12 19.37 8.25
N PHE A 200 -9.54 19.77 7.11
CA PHE A 200 -9.32 21.17 6.79
C PHE A 200 -10.63 21.97 6.86
N GLY A 201 -11.70 21.47 6.20
CA GLY A 201 -13.01 22.10 6.23
C GLY A 201 -13.60 22.20 7.65
N TRP A 202 -13.46 21.14 8.45
CA TRP A 202 -13.87 21.13 9.83
C TRP A 202 -13.12 22.18 10.67
N MET A 203 -11.80 22.25 10.53
CA MET A 203 -10.95 23.23 11.23
C MET A 203 -11.32 24.67 10.86
N GLU A 204 -11.54 24.95 9.58
CA GLU A 204 -11.89 26.29 9.11
C GLU A 204 -13.26 26.76 9.61
N VAL A 205 -14.25 25.87 9.58
CA VAL A 205 -15.63 26.22 10.00
C VAL A 205 -15.76 26.32 11.51
N THR A 206 -15.09 25.44 12.26
CA THR A 206 -15.19 25.42 13.72
C THR A 206 -14.20 26.38 14.39
N GLY A 207 -13.12 26.73 13.71
CA GLY A 207 -12.00 27.51 14.28
C GLY A 207 -11.13 26.69 15.25
N ASN A 208 -11.39 25.38 15.41
CA ASN A 208 -10.65 24.49 16.29
C ASN A 208 -9.39 23.93 15.62
N GLU A 209 -8.49 23.34 16.43
CA GLU A 209 -7.37 22.55 15.93
C GLU A 209 -7.85 21.17 15.46
N ASN A 210 -7.08 20.51 14.59
CA ASN A 210 -7.31 19.13 14.20
C ASN A 210 -7.36 18.22 15.45
N PRO A 211 -8.48 17.54 15.74
CA PRO A 211 -8.61 16.75 16.96
C PRO A 211 -7.60 15.59 17.03
N PHE A 212 -7.25 14.99 15.89
CA PHE A 212 -6.26 13.90 15.85
C PHE A 212 -4.82 14.38 16.08
N TYR A 213 -4.53 15.65 15.82
CA TYR A 213 -3.27 16.29 16.17
C TYR A 213 -3.26 16.73 17.64
N GLU A 214 -4.30 17.43 18.07
CA GLU A 214 -4.40 18.03 19.43
C GLU A 214 -4.44 16.94 20.50
N TYR A 215 -5.24 15.90 20.30
CA TYR A 215 -5.42 14.79 21.25
C TYR A 215 -4.70 13.51 20.81
N PHE A 216 -3.56 13.64 20.14
CA PHE A 216 -2.81 12.52 19.58
C PHE A 216 -2.48 11.43 20.62
N ASP A 217 -2.20 11.81 21.87
CA ASP A 217 -1.90 10.84 22.94
C ASP A 217 -3.12 10.00 23.35
N GLU A 218 -4.33 10.51 23.15
CA GLU A 218 -5.56 9.72 23.36
C GLU A 218 -5.76 8.72 22.21
N LEU A 219 -5.49 9.16 20.98
CA LEU A 219 -5.48 8.29 19.82
C LEU A 219 -4.50 7.12 19.99
N LEU A 220 -3.28 7.41 20.44
CA LEU A 220 -2.25 6.41 20.70
C LEU A 220 -2.68 5.36 21.72
N LYS A 221 -3.47 5.73 22.74
CA LYS A 221 -4.01 4.75 23.71
C LYS A 221 -4.93 3.71 23.04
N ILE A 222 -5.78 4.16 22.12
CA ILE A 222 -6.68 3.26 21.38
C ILE A 222 -5.84 2.32 20.50
N CYS A 223 -4.89 2.87 19.75
CA CYS A 223 -4.05 2.08 18.85
C CYS A 223 -3.18 1.08 19.61
N HIS A 224 -2.62 1.46 20.77
CA HIS A 224 -1.84 0.56 21.62
C HIS A 224 -2.68 -0.59 22.17
N GLU A 225 -3.92 -0.32 22.59
CA GLU A 225 -4.82 -1.32 23.20
C GLU A 225 -5.10 -2.51 22.26
N TYR A 226 -5.15 -2.26 20.93
CA TYR A 226 -5.50 -3.24 19.91
C TYR A 226 -4.34 -3.61 18.97
N ASP A 227 -3.14 -3.06 19.19
CA ASP A 227 -1.97 -3.15 18.28
C ASP A 227 -2.29 -2.69 16.85
N VAL A 228 -3.01 -1.58 16.75
CA VAL A 228 -3.30 -0.94 15.47
C VAL A 228 -2.12 -0.10 15.02
N THR A 229 -1.64 -0.32 13.80
CA THR A 229 -0.65 0.55 13.17
C THR A 229 -1.30 1.83 12.66
N ILE A 230 -0.75 2.99 13.00
CA ILE A 230 -1.21 4.26 12.41
C ILE A 230 -0.52 4.47 11.06
N SER A 231 -1.30 4.57 9.98
CA SER A 231 -0.86 5.18 8.74
C SER A 231 -1.06 6.69 8.88
N LEU A 232 0.05 7.42 9.11
CA LEU A 232 0.01 8.87 9.25
C LEU A 232 -0.29 9.49 7.89
N GLY A 233 -1.55 9.88 7.68
CA GLY A 233 -2.10 10.30 6.40
C GLY A 233 -1.52 11.62 5.92
N ASP A 234 -1.21 11.69 4.63
CA ASP A 234 -0.70 12.86 3.92
C ASP A 234 -1.84 13.77 3.42
N SER A 235 -2.39 14.58 4.29
CA SER A 235 -3.48 15.51 3.96
C SER A 235 -3.13 16.40 2.78
N CYS A 236 -1.87 16.81 2.72
CA CYS A 236 -1.34 17.78 1.76
C CYS A 236 -0.54 17.13 0.62
N ARG A 237 -0.79 15.83 0.31
CA ARG A 237 -0.18 15.23 -0.87
C ARG A 237 -0.53 16.00 -2.14
N PRO A 238 0.39 16.13 -3.13
CA PRO A 238 0.10 16.81 -4.37
C PRO A 238 -0.93 16.04 -5.21
N GLY A 239 -1.88 16.76 -5.81
CA GLY A 239 -2.89 16.24 -6.73
C GLY A 239 -2.59 16.52 -8.20
N CYS A 240 -1.47 17.18 -8.48
CA CYS A 240 -0.91 17.40 -9.81
C CYS A 240 0.60 17.65 -9.68
N LEU A 241 1.32 17.56 -10.81
CA LEU A 241 2.78 17.75 -10.82
C LEU A 241 3.20 19.15 -10.36
N TYR A 242 2.37 20.16 -10.61
CA TYR A 242 2.66 21.55 -10.21
C TYR A 242 2.79 21.74 -8.70
N ASP A 243 2.04 20.97 -7.91
CA ASP A 243 1.98 21.11 -6.46
C ASP A 243 2.99 20.21 -5.74
N SER A 244 3.77 19.38 -6.47
CA SER A 244 4.70 18.43 -5.88
C SER A 244 5.89 19.12 -5.20
N ASN A 245 6.34 18.55 -4.08
CA ASN A 245 7.46 19.06 -3.28
C ASN A 245 7.32 20.52 -2.83
N ASP A 246 6.11 21.02 -2.70
CA ASP A 246 5.86 22.39 -2.26
C ASP A 246 6.08 22.58 -0.74
N ALA A 247 5.99 23.83 -0.30
CA ALA A 247 6.16 24.17 1.11
C ALA A 247 5.12 23.50 2.01
N THR A 248 3.90 23.26 1.50
CA THR A 248 2.80 22.67 2.26
C THR A 248 3.02 21.19 2.51
N GLU A 249 3.38 20.43 1.47
CA GLU A 249 3.75 19.01 1.58
C GLU A 249 4.92 18.84 2.57
N THR A 250 5.95 19.67 2.41
CA THR A 250 7.14 19.62 3.28
C THR A 250 6.80 19.97 4.73
N ALA A 251 5.95 20.98 4.97
CA ALA A 251 5.53 21.37 6.31
C ALA A 251 4.76 20.24 7.02
N GLU A 252 3.84 19.57 6.32
CA GLU A 252 3.13 18.41 6.87
C GLU A 252 4.09 17.25 7.15
N MET A 253 5.00 16.91 6.22
CA MET A 253 6.01 15.86 6.40
C MET A 253 6.86 16.08 7.65
N ILE A 254 7.23 17.32 7.97
CA ILE A 254 7.95 17.65 9.21
C ILE A 254 7.09 17.33 10.44
N GLU A 255 5.80 17.66 10.42
CA GLU A 255 4.89 17.33 11.53
C GLU A 255 4.72 15.80 11.67
N LEU A 256 4.54 15.07 10.56
CA LEU A 256 4.45 13.62 10.57
C LEU A 256 5.70 12.98 11.22
N GLY A 257 6.89 13.51 10.92
CA GLY A 257 8.13 13.05 11.55
C GLY A 257 8.18 13.26 13.08
N LYS A 258 7.57 14.33 13.59
CA LYS A 258 7.41 14.54 15.04
C LYS A 258 6.44 13.52 15.66
N LEU A 259 5.34 13.24 14.96
CA LEU A 259 4.32 12.30 15.41
C LEU A 259 4.84 10.85 15.44
N CYS A 260 5.72 10.45 14.48
CA CYS A 260 6.40 9.16 14.53
C CYS A 260 7.08 8.90 15.87
N LYS A 261 7.88 9.87 16.35
CA LYS A 261 8.58 9.73 17.63
C LYS A 261 7.63 9.62 18.82
N ARG A 262 6.53 10.38 18.80
CA ARG A 262 5.52 10.32 19.87
C ARG A 262 4.85 8.96 19.93
N ALA A 263 4.47 8.40 18.76
CA ALA A 263 3.85 7.08 18.68
C ALA A 263 4.81 5.98 19.16
N TRP A 264 6.03 5.96 18.65
CA TRP A 264 7.03 4.96 19.09
C TRP A 264 7.36 5.05 20.57
N ALA A 265 7.36 6.27 21.16
CA ALA A 265 7.65 6.43 22.59
C ALA A 265 6.67 5.64 23.47
N VAL A 266 5.46 5.42 23.03
CA VAL A 266 4.42 4.66 23.74
C VAL A 266 4.08 3.31 23.09
N GLY A 267 4.98 2.78 22.26
CA GLY A 267 4.84 1.44 21.70
C GLY A 267 3.84 1.30 20.54
N VAL A 268 3.43 2.38 19.87
CA VAL A 268 2.53 2.32 18.72
C VAL A 268 3.31 2.34 17.40
N GLN A 269 3.03 1.37 16.52
CA GLN A 269 3.61 1.28 15.20
C GLN A 269 3.04 2.38 14.28
N VAL A 270 3.87 2.91 13.38
CA VAL A 270 3.46 3.87 12.36
C VAL A 270 3.99 3.51 11.00
N MET A 271 3.23 3.88 9.97
CA MET A 271 3.66 4.09 8.59
C MET A 271 3.40 5.56 8.26
N VAL A 272 4.12 6.14 7.33
CA VAL A 272 3.89 7.52 6.87
C VAL A 272 3.38 7.45 5.44
N GLU A 273 2.33 8.21 5.13
CA GLU A 273 1.85 8.33 3.76
C GLU A 273 2.59 9.43 3.00
N GLY A 274 2.56 9.35 1.68
CA GLY A 274 3.27 10.26 0.81
C GLY A 274 2.68 10.39 -0.59
N PRO A 275 3.40 11.05 -1.52
CA PRO A 275 2.83 11.75 -2.67
C PRO A 275 1.98 10.89 -3.59
N GLY A 276 0.99 11.55 -4.22
CA GLY A 276 0.11 10.98 -5.24
C GLY A 276 0.49 11.37 -6.67
N HIS A 277 0.95 12.62 -6.89
CA HIS A 277 1.42 13.12 -8.20
C HIS A 277 2.79 13.75 -8.02
N MET A 278 3.76 13.33 -8.84
CA MET A 278 5.12 13.87 -8.73
C MET A 278 5.90 13.63 -10.03
N ALA A 279 6.61 14.65 -10.51
CA ALA A 279 7.48 14.51 -11.66
C ALA A 279 8.56 13.43 -11.41
N LEU A 280 8.88 12.68 -12.45
CA LEU A 280 9.73 11.48 -12.36
C LEU A 280 11.09 11.75 -11.72
N ASP A 281 11.70 12.87 -12.01
CA ASP A 281 13.01 13.29 -11.50
C ASP A 281 12.99 13.79 -10.05
N GLU A 282 11.83 14.12 -9.52
CA GLU A 282 11.64 14.58 -8.13
C GLU A 282 11.44 13.44 -7.13
N ILE A 283 10.91 12.30 -7.59
CA ILE A 283 10.49 11.18 -6.72
C ILE A 283 11.62 10.73 -5.79
N ALA A 284 12.81 10.46 -6.34
CA ALA A 284 13.92 9.94 -5.53
C ALA A 284 14.37 10.92 -4.43
N ALA A 285 14.27 12.23 -4.68
CA ALA A 285 14.59 13.27 -3.70
C ALA A 285 13.54 13.30 -2.58
N ASN A 286 12.25 13.24 -2.92
CA ASN A 286 11.14 13.19 -1.95
C ASN A 286 11.25 11.96 -1.04
N MET A 287 11.49 10.76 -1.61
CA MET A 287 11.65 9.52 -0.83
C MET A 287 12.79 9.65 0.20
N LYS A 288 13.94 10.19 -0.20
CA LYS A 288 15.07 10.41 0.71
C LYS A 288 14.77 11.46 1.78
N LEU A 289 14.05 12.52 1.42
CA LEU A 289 13.63 13.57 2.35
C LEU A 289 12.70 13.00 3.42
N GLN A 290 11.68 12.25 3.02
CA GLN A 290 10.76 11.58 3.94
C GLN A 290 11.53 10.66 4.91
N LYS A 291 12.37 9.76 4.39
CA LYS A 291 13.15 8.85 5.23
C LYS A 291 13.99 9.61 6.25
N ARG A 292 14.53 10.77 5.88
CA ARG A 292 15.31 11.61 6.79
C ARG A 292 14.44 12.30 7.84
N LEU A 293 13.35 12.93 7.42
CA LEU A 293 12.45 13.69 8.31
C LEU A 293 11.64 12.77 9.23
N CYS A 294 11.20 11.61 8.71
CA CYS A 294 10.40 10.64 9.45
C CYS A 294 11.22 9.48 10.02
N HIS A 295 12.54 9.65 10.19
CA HIS A 295 13.43 8.75 10.95
C HIS A 295 13.46 7.30 10.43
N ASN A 296 13.38 7.10 9.11
CA ASN A 296 13.27 5.81 8.41
C ASN A 296 11.98 5.03 8.72
N ALA A 297 10.91 5.69 9.17
CA ALA A 297 9.60 5.06 9.25
C ALA A 297 9.21 4.40 7.92
N PRO A 298 8.44 3.31 7.92
CA PRO A 298 7.88 2.74 6.70
C PRO A 298 7.11 3.80 5.91
N PHE A 299 7.31 3.81 4.58
CA PHE A 299 6.75 4.82 3.70
C PHE A 299 5.75 4.21 2.71
N TYR A 300 4.51 4.67 2.79
CA TYR A 300 3.38 4.25 1.98
C TYR A 300 3.00 5.36 1.00
N VAL A 301 3.03 5.10 -0.31
CA VAL A 301 2.80 6.12 -1.34
C VAL A 301 1.67 5.75 -2.29
N LEU A 302 0.97 6.74 -2.82
CA LEU A 302 -0.08 6.58 -3.82
C LEU A 302 0.52 6.79 -5.22
N GLY A 303 0.97 5.73 -5.85
CA GLY A 303 1.70 5.79 -7.10
C GLY A 303 3.20 5.99 -6.88
N PRO A 304 3.82 7.20 -7.09
CA PRO A 304 3.20 8.43 -7.61
C PRO A 304 2.90 8.39 -9.12
N LEU A 305 1.90 9.17 -9.54
CA LEU A 305 1.59 9.39 -10.93
C LEU A 305 2.60 10.39 -11.52
N VAL A 306 3.33 9.98 -12.56
CA VAL A 306 4.44 10.78 -13.14
C VAL A 306 4.00 11.78 -14.22
N THR A 307 2.73 11.80 -14.55
CA THR A 307 2.12 12.75 -15.49
C THR A 307 0.61 12.87 -15.24
N ASP A 308 0.08 14.08 -15.41
CA ASP A 308 -1.34 14.38 -15.16
C ASP A 308 -2.24 14.12 -16.39
N ILE A 309 -1.65 13.84 -17.56
CA ILE A 309 -2.41 13.66 -18.81
C ILE A 309 -2.72 12.18 -19.12
N GLY A 310 -2.39 11.27 -18.22
CA GLY A 310 -2.56 9.83 -18.40
C GLY A 310 -3.96 9.30 -18.09
N VAL A 311 -4.98 10.13 -18.22
CA VAL A 311 -6.39 9.79 -17.88
C VAL A 311 -6.82 8.48 -18.53
N GLY A 312 -7.33 7.53 -17.75
CA GLY A 312 -7.67 6.17 -18.16
C GLY A 312 -6.47 5.20 -18.21
N TYR A 313 -5.26 5.72 -17.99
CA TYR A 313 -3.99 4.95 -17.93
C TYR A 313 -3.21 5.25 -16.65
N ASP A 314 -3.87 5.76 -15.63
CA ASP A 314 -3.24 6.18 -14.38
C ASP A 314 -2.52 5.03 -13.67
N HIS A 315 -2.97 3.78 -13.83
CA HIS A 315 -2.27 2.59 -13.36
C HIS A 315 -0.87 2.41 -13.99
N ILE A 316 -0.68 2.85 -15.25
CA ILE A 316 0.63 2.82 -15.92
C ILE A 316 1.52 3.95 -15.39
N THR A 317 0.99 5.17 -15.29
CA THR A 317 1.75 6.32 -14.77
C THR A 317 2.17 6.09 -13.32
N ALA A 318 1.30 5.51 -12.51
CA ALA A 318 1.57 5.11 -11.13
C ALA A 318 2.58 3.95 -11.03
N ALA A 319 2.55 2.99 -11.95
CA ALA A 319 3.54 1.90 -11.95
C ALA A 319 4.95 2.42 -12.25
N ILE A 320 5.10 3.39 -13.16
CA ILE A 320 6.38 4.04 -13.44
C ILE A 320 6.91 4.73 -12.19
N GLY A 321 6.11 5.60 -11.57
CA GLY A 321 6.49 6.31 -10.36
C GLY A 321 6.66 5.38 -9.17
N GLY A 322 5.81 4.35 -9.05
CA GLY A 322 5.89 3.32 -8.01
C GLY A 322 7.22 2.54 -8.04
N ALA A 323 7.69 2.15 -9.22
CA ALA A 323 8.98 1.49 -9.35
C ALA A 323 10.14 2.38 -8.88
N ILE A 324 10.10 3.68 -9.23
CA ILE A 324 11.14 4.64 -8.82
C ILE A 324 11.06 4.93 -7.33
N SER A 325 9.85 5.16 -6.80
CA SER A 325 9.66 5.44 -5.37
C SER A 325 10.09 4.27 -4.50
N ALA A 326 9.65 3.05 -4.83
CA ALA A 326 10.01 1.86 -4.07
C ALA A 326 11.51 1.54 -4.14
N SER A 327 12.15 1.73 -5.30
CA SER A 327 13.61 1.57 -5.42
C SER A 327 14.40 2.67 -4.67
N SER A 328 13.75 3.80 -4.35
CA SER A 328 14.36 4.96 -3.70
C SER A 328 14.03 5.10 -2.22
N GLY A 329 13.11 4.28 -1.68
CA GLY A 329 12.80 4.31 -0.25
C GLY A 329 11.36 4.06 0.16
N ALA A 330 10.39 4.03 -0.75
CA ALA A 330 9.03 3.61 -0.39
C ALA A 330 9.00 2.09 -0.10
N ASP A 331 8.18 1.70 0.84
CA ASP A 331 8.07 0.32 1.34
C ASP A 331 6.71 -0.31 1.01
N PHE A 332 5.73 0.53 0.71
CA PHE A 332 4.35 0.13 0.47
C PHE A 332 3.76 0.99 -0.65
N LEU A 333 3.15 0.34 -1.64
CA LEU A 333 2.53 0.99 -2.79
C LEU A 333 1.02 0.85 -2.71
N CYS A 334 0.31 1.97 -2.70
CA CYS A 334 -1.10 1.97 -3.01
C CYS A 334 -1.27 1.78 -4.51
N TYR A 335 -2.07 0.80 -4.91
CA TYR A 335 -2.38 0.62 -6.31
C TYR A 335 -3.20 1.81 -6.85
N VAL A 336 -3.11 2.01 -8.15
CA VAL A 336 -3.94 2.94 -8.91
C VAL A 336 -4.56 2.16 -10.05
N THR A 337 -5.83 2.44 -10.36
CA THR A 337 -6.59 1.73 -11.40
C THR A 337 -6.74 2.57 -12.66
N PRO A 338 -7.12 1.98 -13.82
CA PRO A 338 -7.52 2.75 -15.00
C PRO A 338 -8.69 3.69 -14.75
N ALA A 339 -9.50 3.42 -13.73
CA ALA A 339 -10.68 4.21 -13.37
C ALA A 339 -10.37 5.43 -12.48
N GLU A 340 -9.10 5.61 -12.05
CA GLU A 340 -8.71 6.72 -11.17
C GLU A 340 -9.13 8.07 -11.76
N HIS A 341 -9.64 8.95 -10.91
CA HIS A 341 -10.19 10.25 -11.29
C HIS A 341 -11.44 10.23 -12.23
N LEU A 342 -11.94 9.05 -12.64
CA LEU A 342 -13.04 8.90 -13.59
C LEU A 342 -14.29 8.31 -12.97
N CYS A 343 -14.17 7.19 -12.25
CA CYS A 343 -15.31 6.46 -11.70
C CYS A 343 -14.88 5.46 -10.63
N LEU A 344 -15.86 4.82 -9.97
CA LEU A 344 -15.57 3.70 -9.09
C LEU A 344 -15.07 2.50 -9.92
N PRO A 345 -13.89 1.94 -9.62
CA PRO A 345 -13.30 0.83 -10.37
C PRO A 345 -14.20 -0.43 -10.30
N ASN A 346 -14.30 -1.15 -11.40
CA ASN A 346 -14.86 -2.49 -11.45
C ASN A 346 -13.79 -3.55 -11.16
N ALA A 347 -14.17 -4.84 -11.17
CA ALA A 347 -13.26 -5.94 -10.88
C ALA A 347 -12.07 -6.03 -11.86
N GLN A 348 -12.27 -5.71 -13.14
CA GLN A 348 -11.19 -5.71 -14.13
C GLN A 348 -10.20 -4.56 -13.90
N ASP A 349 -10.72 -3.36 -13.59
CA ASP A 349 -9.87 -2.21 -13.26
C ASP A 349 -8.99 -2.52 -12.05
N VAL A 350 -9.52 -3.24 -11.05
CA VAL A 350 -8.76 -3.69 -9.87
C VAL A 350 -7.64 -4.65 -10.28
N LEU A 351 -7.92 -5.61 -11.15
CA LEU A 351 -6.89 -6.54 -11.65
C LEU A 351 -5.78 -5.80 -12.41
N ASP A 352 -6.15 -4.90 -13.32
CA ASP A 352 -5.19 -4.14 -14.13
C ASP A 352 -4.30 -3.26 -13.24
N GLY A 353 -4.88 -2.55 -12.27
CA GLY A 353 -4.16 -1.73 -11.32
C GLY A 353 -3.24 -2.55 -10.40
N LEU A 354 -3.73 -3.69 -9.88
CA LEU A 354 -2.94 -4.59 -9.05
C LEU A 354 -1.75 -5.15 -9.82
N MET A 355 -1.94 -5.61 -11.05
CA MET A 355 -0.84 -6.15 -11.87
C MET A 355 0.19 -5.08 -12.19
N ALA A 356 -0.22 -3.88 -12.56
CA ALA A 356 0.69 -2.76 -12.82
C ALA A 356 1.54 -2.43 -11.58
N THR A 357 0.93 -2.36 -10.42
CA THR A 357 1.60 -2.06 -9.16
C THR A 357 2.52 -3.20 -8.71
N LYS A 358 2.12 -4.46 -8.86
CA LYS A 358 2.98 -5.62 -8.55
C LYS A 358 4.22 -5.68 -9.45
N ILE A 359 4.09 -5.35 -10.73
CA ILE A 359 5.24 -5.24 -11.64
C ILE A 359 6.19 -4.14 -11.15
N ALA A 360 5.67 -2.98 -10.74
CA ALA A 360 6.46 -1.89 -10.20
C ALA A 360 7.21 -2.29 -8.91
N ALA A 361 6.50 -2.90 -7.96
CA ALA A 361 7.05 -3.40 -6.70
C ALA A 361 8.16 -4.44 -6.95
N HIS A 362 7.91 -5.42 -7.82
CA HIS A 362 8.87 -6.46 -8.15
C HIS A 362 10.15 -5.88 -8.82
N ALA A 363 9.99 -4.98 -9.77
CA ALA A 363 11.12 -4.28 -10.40
C ALA A 363 11.98 -3.52 -9.38
N ALA A 364 11.33 -2.84 -8.43
CA ALA A 364 12.01 -2.14 -7.35
C ALA A 364 12.73 -3.10 -6.39
N ASP A 365 12.13 -4.24 -6.06
CA ASP A 365 12.72 -5.25 -5.18
C ASP A 365 13.99 -5.86 -5.78
N ILE A 366 14.00 -6.11 -7.10
CA ILE A 366 15.22 -6.50 -7.82
C ILE A 366 16.30 -5.41 -7.70
N ALA A 367 15.94 -4.14 -7.90
CA ALA A 367 16.86 -3.00 -7.81
C ALA A 367 17.43 -2.83 -6.38
N LYS A 368 16.59 -3.00 -5.36
CA LYS A 368 16.98 -2.97 -3.93
C LYS A 368 17.77 -4.20 -3.49
N LYS A 369 17.87 -5.24 -4.32
CA LYS A 369 18.49 -6.53 -4.01
C LYS A 369 17.84 -7.22 -2.80
N VAL A 370 16.50 -7.17 -2.75
CA VAL A 370 15.73 -7.95 -1.76
C VAL A 370 16.06 -9.42 -1.96
N PRO A 371 16.24 -10.21 -0.89
CA PRO A 371 16.56 -11.64 -1.01
C PRO A 371 15.57 -12.36 -1.91
N HIS A 372 16.08 -13.19 -2.81
CA HIS A 372 15.28 -14.01 -3.74
C HIS A 372 14.38 -13.27 -4.72
N ALA A 373 14.38 -11.92 -4.75
CA ALA A 373 13.53 -11.15 -5.66
C ALA A 373 13.71 -11.54 -7.13
N ARG A 374 14.92 -11.94 -7.53
CA ARG A 374 15.27 -12.28 -8.90
C ARG A 374 15.06 -13.75 -9.31
N ASP A 375 14.81 -14.63 -8.35
CA ASP A 375 14.79 -16.07 -8.57
C ASP A 375 13.72 -16.48 -9.60
N MET A 376 12.57 -15.79 -9.59
CA MET A 376 11.47 -16.10 -10.51
C MET A 376 11.75 -15.63 -11.93
N ASP A 377 12.46 -14.50 -12.12
CA ASP A 377 12.91 -14.01 -13.43
C ASP A 377 13.96 -14.95 -14.04
N ASP A 378 14.89 -15.46 -13.25
CA ASP A 378 15.89 -16.40 -13.70
C ASP A 378 15.25 -17.73 -14.13
N LYS A 379 14.24 -18.21 -13.38
CA LYS A 379 13.42 -19.39 -13.79
C LYS A 379 12.63 -19.11 -15.07
N MET A 380 12.01 -17.93 -15.20
CA MET A 380 11.32 -17.50 -16.41
C MET A 380 12.29 -17.46 -17.61
N GLY A 381 13.49 -16.92 -17.42
CA GLY A 381 14.54 -16.90 -18.45
C GLY A 381 14.91 -18.33 -18.93
N GLN A 382 15.06 -19.27 -18.00
CA GLN A 382 15.32 -20.68 -18.32
C GLN A 382 14.16 -21.33 -19.07
N ALA A 383 12.91 -21.08 -18.65
CA ALA A 383 11.71 -21.58 -19.31
C ALA A 383 11.58 -21.02 -20.75
N ARG A 384 11.80 -19.70 -20.92
CA ARG A 384 11.83 -19.05 -22.24
C ARG A 384 12.89 -19.64 -23.17
N ARG A 385 14.09 -19.88 -22.66
CA ARG A 385 15.16 -20.53 -23.43
C ARG A 385 14.74 -21.89 -23.98
N LYS A 386 13.97 -22.65 -23.20
CA LYS A 386 13.50 -23.97 -23.59
C LYS A 386 12.20 -23.94 -24.39
N LEU A 387 11.57 -22.78 -24.53
CA LEU A 387 10.20 -22.62 -25.07
C LEU A 387 9.18 -23.46 -24.30
N ASP A 388 9.41 -23.67 -23.01
CA ASP A 388 8.55 -24.38 -22.08
C ASP A 388 7.46 -23.46 -21.55
N TRP A 389 6.33 -23.43 -22.24
CA TRP A 389 5.20 -22.55 -21.94
C TRP A 389 4.58 -22.85 -20.57
N ASP A 390 4.49 -24.11 -20.19
CA ASP A 390 3.94 -24.50 -18.88
C ASP A 390 4.82 -24.01 -17.73
N ALA A 391 6.13 -24.08 -17.88
CA ALA A 391 7.05 -23.49 -16.90
C ALA A 391 6.99 -21.96 -16.90
N MET A 392 6.78 -21.31 -18.07
CA MET A 392 6.60 -19.86 -18.13
C MET A 392 5.34 -19.40 -17.39
N TRP A 393 4.21 -20.13 -17.55
CA TRP A 393 2.97 -19.79 -16.83
C TRP A 393 3.14 -19.90 -15.32
N LYS A 394 3.90 -20.86 -14.83
CA LYS A 394 4.19 -21.01 -13.38
C LYS A 394 5.04 -19.87 -12.80
N CYS A 395 5.77 -19.14 -13.64
CA CYS A 395 6.58 -18.00 -13.23
C CYS A 395 5.87 -16.65 -13.42
N ALA A 396 4.75 -16.62 -14.15
CA ALA A 396 4.05 -15.37 -14.47
C ALA A 396 3.30 -14.79 -13.27
N LEU A 397 3.30 -13.48 -13.13
CA LEU A 397 2.47 -12.77 -12.13
C LEU A 397 0.96 -12.94 -12.41
N ASP A 398 0.59 -12.93 -13.69
CA ASP A 398 -0.75 -13.23 -14.17
C ASP A 398 -0.67 -14.34 -15.25
N PRO A 399 -0.72 -15.60 -14.82
CA PRO A 399 -0.69 -16.72 -15.76
C PRO A 399 -1.98 -16.82 -16.58
N VAL A 400 -3.11 -16.37 -16.05
CA VAL A 400 -4.43 -16.53 -16.68
C VAL A 400 -4.53 -15.65 -17.94
N THR A 401 -4.24 -14.37 -17.84
CA THR A 401 -4.25 -13.45 -18.98
C THR A 401 -3.17 -13.82 -20.00
N GLY A 402 -1.97 -14.17 -19.55
CA GLY A 402 -0.87 -14.58 -20.43
C GLY A 402 -1.23 -15.83 -21.25
N LYS A 403 -1.71 -16.88 -20.60
CA LYS A 403 -2.12 -18.14 -21.23
C LYS A 403 -3.27 -17.93 -22.21
N LYS A 404 -4.31 -17.21 -21.80
CA LYS A 404 -5.46 -16.88 -22.66
C LYS A 404 -5.02 -16.22 -23.97
N ARG A 405 -4.17 -15.19 -23.91
CA ARG A 405 -3.66 -14.48 -25.10
C ARG A 405 -2.86 -15.41 -26.03
N TYR A 406 -2.10 -16.33 -25.46
CA TYR A 406 -1.34 -17.31 -26.24
C TYR A 406 -2.27 -18.30 -26.96
N GLU A 407 -3.29 -18.81 -26.27
CA GLU A 407 -4.25 -19.76 -26.80
C GLU A 407 -5.20 -19.14 -27.86
N GLU A 408 -5.53 -17.86 -27.73
CA GLU A 408 -6.34 -17.12 -28.71
C GLU A 408 -5.62 -16.90 -30.06
N SER A 409 -4.29 -17.05 -30.09
CA SER A 409 -3.49 -16.87 -31.30
C SER A 409 -2.46 -17.99 -31.48
N PRO A 410 -2.91 -19.22 -31.79
CA PRO A 410 -2.02 -20.37 -31.92
C PRO A 410 -1.08 -20.22 -33.11
N ALA A 411 0.21 -20.50 -32.91
CA ALA A 411 1.20 -20.48 -33.97
C ALA A 411 1.15 -21.76 -34.81
N ALA A 412 1.36 -21.65 -36.10
CA ALA A 412 1.46 -22.83 -37.00
C ALA A 412 2.72 -23.67 -36.71
N THR A 413 3.76 -23.07 -36.15
CA THR A 413 4.99 -23.75 -35.76
C THR A 413 4.93 -24.18 -34.31
N GLU A 414 4.93 -25.46 -34.03
CA GLU A 414 4.85 -26.03 -32.71
C GLU A 414 5.91 -25.44 -31.74
N GLY A 415 5.49 -25.14 -30.53
CA GLY A 415 6.33 -24.58 -29.45
C GLY A 415 6.70 -23.11 -29.62
N THR A 416 6.24 -22.40 -30.65
CA THR A 416 6.50 -20.97 -30.84
C THR A 416 5.24 -20.13 -30.63
N CYS A 417 5.37 -18.81 -30.67
CA CYS A 417 4.23 -17.89 -30.73
C CYS A 417 4.10 -17.27 -32.13
N THR A 418 2.95 -16.70 -32.44
CA THR A 418 2.65 -16.10 -33.75
C THR A 418 3.51 -14.88 -34.08
N MET A 419 4.18 -14.26 -33.10
CA MET A 419 5.00 -13.07 -33.34
C MET A 419 6.18 -13.36 -34.27
N CYS A 420 6.87 -14.48 -34.08
CA CYS A 420 8.04 -14.87 -34.88
C CYS A 420 7.83 -16.16 -35.70
N GLY A 421 6.95 -17.04 -35.24
CA GLY A 421 6.67 -18.32 -35.91
C GLY A 421 7.96 -19.12 -36.26
N LYS A 422 8.13 -19.46 -37.54
CA LYS A 422 9.32 -20.15 -38.05
C LYS A 422 10.64 -19.42 -37.77
N MET A 423 10.62 -18.08 -37.69
CA MET A 423 11.79 -17.22 -37.49
C MET A 423 12.08 -16.98 -36.02
N CYS A 424 11.55 -17.74 -35.08
CA CYS A 424 11.78 -17.56 -33.64
C CYS A 424 13.28 -17.64 -33.34
N ALA A 425 13.85 -16.53 -32.87
CA ALA A 425 15.27 -16.40 -32.56
C ALA A 425 15.74 -17.44 -31.53
N VAL A 426 14.95 -17.64 -30.45
CA VAL A 426 15.27 -18.64 -29.41
C VAL A 426 15.36 -20.06 -30.02
N ARG A 427 14.35 -20.46 -30.80
CA ARG A 427 14.33 -21.76 -31.47
C ARG A 427 15.50 -21.92 -32.42
N THR A 428 15.79 -20.90 -33.23
CA THR A 428 16.89 -20.89 -34.20
C THR A 428 18.22 -21.10 -33.51
N VAL A 429 18.53 -20.32 -32.48
CA VAL A 429 19.79 -20.42 -31.74
C VAL A 429 19.93 -21.75 -31.02
N ASN A 430 18.85 -22.25 -30.39
CA ASN A 430 18.87 -23.57 -29.74
C ASN A 430 19.24 -24.68 -30.74
N LYS A 431 18.61 -24.71 -31.94
CA LYS A 431 18.95 -25.68 -32.98
C LYS A 431 20.40 -25.65 -33.42
N VAL A 432 21.00 -24.45 -33.56
CA VAL A 432 22.42 -24.30 -33.86
C VAL A 432 23.28 -24.94 -32.77
N PHE A 433 22.99 -24.70 -31.50
CA PHE A 433 23.74 -25.31 -30.40
C PHE A 433 23.54 -26.81 -30.25
N GLU A 434 22.43 -27.35 -30.76
CA GLU A 434 22.14 -28.79 -30.82
C GLU A 434 22.78 -29.46 -32.06
N GLY A 435 23.50 -28.71 -32.90
CA GLY A 435 24.14 -29.20 -34.09
C GLY A 435 23.17 -29.52 -35.26
N THR A 436 21.95 -28.99 -35.18
CA THR A 436 20.93 -29.21 -36.21
C THR A 436 21.03 -28.12 -37.28
N THR A 437 20.97 -28.56 -38.58
CA THR A 437 20.94 -27.64 -39.72
C THR A 437 19.66 -26.82 -39.68
N ILE A 438 19.79 -25.48 -39.74
CA ILE A 438 18.64 -24.59 -39.84
C ILE A 438 18.29 -24.45 -41.31
N ASP A 439 17.13 -24.95 -41.69
CA ASP A 439 16.53 -24.57 -42.95
C ASP A 439 15.83 -23.23 -42.79
N LEU A 440 16.49 -22.17 -43.25
CA LEU A 440 15.90 -20.83 -43.37
C LEU A 440 15.23 -20.65 -44.73
N GLY A 441 14.96 -21.75 -45.45
CA GLY A 441 14.33 -21.76 -46.76
C GLY A 441 13.00 -20.97 -46.72
N MET A 442 12.90 -19.97 -47.56
CA MET A 442 11.64 -19.38 -47.99
C MET A 442 10.95 -20.43 -48.87
N GLU A 443 10.33 -21.43 -48.25
CA GLU A 443 9.34 -22.24 -48.94
C GLU A 443 7.99 -21.54 -48.82
N ASP A 444 7.38 -21.27 -49.96
CA ASP A 444 6.10 -20.58 -50.19
C ASP A 444 4.92 -21.16 -49.42
#